data_e8a1cf36952ec6003c26e2e8d2597f3e
#
_entry.id   e8a1cf36952ec6003c26e2e8d2597f3e
#
_cell.length_a   1.000
_cell.length_b   1.000
_cell.length_c   1.000
_cell.angle_alpha   90.00
_cell.angle_beta   90.00
_cell.angle_gamma   90.00
#
_symmetry.space_group_name_H-M   'P 1'
#
loop_
_entity.id
_entity.type
_entity.pdbx_description
1 polymer ?
#
loop_
_entity_poly.entity_id
_entity_poly.type
_entity_poly.pdbx_seq_one_letter_code
_entity_poly.pdbx_strand_id
1 'polypeptide(L)'
;DQATINLPNGKTTTIVAHNNDPDHPYVQGVTRNGAPLKQSFIRHEMLVAGGTIEFTMGPKPSLWGTTIDASPMTSIKTSSVIPAPFITQGSVAFKNETQVALGHVNPEISLYYAIGNDVFKRYEEPFTLDSDSRVSFYAATNTGRKSVELHTTFTKIDPNRSIKLLSEYANQYNGGGENALIDGLKGAKDFRT
;
A
#
# COMPACT_ATOMS: atom_id res chain seq x y z
N ASP A 1 8.21 32.32 -1.55
CA ASP A 1 8.29 31.70 -0.20
C ASP A 1 9.74 31.39 0.16
N GLN A 2 10.05 31.42 1.47
CA GLN A 2 11.41 31.15 1.95
C GLN A 2 11.37 30.35 3.25
N ALA A 3 12.28 29.39 3.38
CA ALA A 3 12.57 28.67 4.63
C ALA A 3 14.08 28.77 4.93
N THR A 4 14.43 28.90 6.21
CA THR A 4 15.83 29.01 6.66
C THR A 4 16.09 27.92 7.71
N ILE A 5 17.16 27.15 7.51
CA ILE A 5 17.61 26.11 8.41
C ILE A 5 18.95 26.54 9.00
N ASN A 6 18.96 26.80 10.30
CA ASN A 6 20.20 27.07 11.02
C ASN A 6 20.83 25.76 11.47
N LEU A 7 22.09 25.56 11.14
CA LEU A 7 22.78 24.29 11.36
C LEU A 7 23.66 24.35 12.61
N PRO A 8 23.87 23.26 13.35
CA PRO A 8 24.72 23.24 14.54
C PRO A 8 26.17 23.64 14.29
N ASN A 9 26.64 23.53 13.04
CA ASN A 9 27.98 23.95 12.61
C ASN A 9 28.12 25.47 12.33
N GLY A 10 27.10 26.26 12.67
CA GLY A 10 27.05 27.70 12.45
C GLY A 10 26.71 28.14 11.02
N LYS A 11 26.50 27.21 10.10
CA LYS A 11 26.08 27.50 8.72
C LYS A 11 24.56 27.59 8.62
N THR A 12 24.09 28.12 7.50
CA THR A 12 22.66 28.25 7.21
C THR A 12 22.37 27.72 5.82
N THR A 13 21.29 26.92 5.71
CA THR A 13 20.72 26.56 4.42
C THR A 13 19.41 27.30 4.23
N THR A 14 19.30 28.03 3.14
CA THR A 14 18.09 28.76 2.76
C THR A 14 17.44 28.09 1.57
N ILE A 15 16.14 27.88 1.64
CA ILE A 15 15.32 27.34 0.56
C ILE A 15 14.38 28.46 0.13
N VAL A 16 14.40 28.81 -1.15
CA VAL A 16 13.54 29.85 -1.74
C VAL A 16 12.70 29.24 -2.84
N ALA A 17 11.42 29.54 -2.87
CA ALA A 17 10.53 29.17 -3.97
C ALA A 17 9.98 30.44 -4.63
N HIS A 18 10.42 30.66 -5.86
CA HIS A 18 9.98 31.80 -6.70
C HIS A 18 8.68 31.41 -7.41
N ASN A 19 7.73 32.33 -7.48
CA ASN A 19 6.40 32.14 -8.09
C ASN A 19 5.61 30.98 -7.45
N ASN A 20 5.77 30.75 -6.15
CA ASN A 20 5.07 29.71 -5.43
C ASN A 20 3.70 30.22 -4.97
N ASP A 21 2.68 29.85 -5.73
CA ASP A 21 1.28 30.17 -5.47
C ASP A 21 0.38 29.02 -5.98
N PRO A 22 -0.94 29.03 -5.70
CA PRO A 22 -1.85 27.96 -6.11
C PRO A 22 -1.89 27.70 -7.62
N ASP A 23 -1.58 28.71 -8.44
CA ASP A 23 -1.60 28.60 -9.90
C ASP A 23 -0.25 28.07 -10.47
N HIS A 24 0.79 28.00 -9.64
CA HIS A 24 2.14 27.59 -10.01
C HIS A 24 2.66 26.41 -9.16
N PRO A 25 1.97 25.25 -9.14
CA PRO A 25 2.32 24.14 -8.24
C PRO A 25 3.49 23.26 -8.74
N TYR A 26 3.98 23.47 -9.97
CA TYR A 26 4.97 22.58 -10.59
C TYR A 26 6.37 23.20 -10.60
N VAL A 27 7.37 22.39 -10.19
CA VAL A 27 8.78 22.79 -10.27
C VAL A 27 9.23 22.85 -11.74
N GLN A 28 9.74 23.99 -12.17
CA GLN A 28 10.31 24.21 -13.51
C GLN A 28 11.82 24.00 -13.53
N GLY A 29 12.48 24.32 -12.44
CA GLY A 29 13.92 24.17 -12.29
C GLY A 29 14.36 24.45 -10.87
N VAL A 30 15.55 23.96 -10.53
CA VAL A 30 16.16 24.19 -9.22
C VAL A 30 17.63 24.59 -9.40
N THR A 31 18.09 25.55 -8.61
CA THR A 31 19.50 25.87 -8.49
C THR A 31 20.00 25.68 -7.07
N ARG A 32 21.29 25.43 -6.91
CA ARG A 32 21.99 25.45 -5.63
C ARG A 32 23.17 26.40 -5.73
N ASN A 33 23.18 27.46 -4.92
CA ASN A 33 24.19 28.52 -4.96
C ASN A 33 24.37 29.08 -6.40
N GLY A 34 23.27 29.25 -7.15
CA GLY A 34 23.26 29.73 -8.52
C GLY A 34 23.59 28.65 -9.59
N ALA A 35 24.07 27.49 -9.22
CA ALA A 35 24.33 26.40 -10.18
C ALA A 35 23.11 25.47 -10.35
N PRO A 36 22.76 25.03 -11.58
CA PRO A 36 21.63 24.15 -11.81
C PRO A 36 21.74 22.84 -11.02
N LEU A 37 20.67 22.49 -10.31
CA LEU A 37 20.50 21.20 -9.62
C LEU A 37 19.53 20.34 -10.42
N LYS A 38 20.02 19.30 -11.06
CA LYS A 38 19.21 18.40 -11.92
C LYS A 38 18.54 17.29 -11.13
N GLN A 39 19.09 16.91 -9.97
CA GLN A 39 18.57 15.86 -9.10
C GLN A 39 17.30 16.32 -8.37
N SER A 40 16.32 15.42 -8.28
CA SER A 40 15.08 15.62 -7.50
C SER A 40 15.27 15.37 -6.00
N PHE A 41 16.51 15.28 -5.55
CA PHE A 41 16.88 15.06 -4.16
C PHE A 41 18.13 15.85 -3.81
N ILE A 42 18.34 16.09 -2.51
CA ILE A 42 19.58 16.65 -1.94
C ILE A 42 20.21 15.62 -1.02
N ARG A 43 21.53 15.59 -0.99
CA ARG A 43 22.29 14.75 -0.06
C ARG A 43 22.49 15.48 1.27
N HIS A 44 22.67 14.72 2.34
CA HIS A 44 22.94 15.29 3.67
C HIS A 44 24.13 16.25 3.66
N GLU A 45 25.21 15.88 2.97
CA GLU A 45 26.41 16.72 2.86
C GLU A 45 26.11 18.08 2.20
N MET A 46 25.20 18.11 1.23
CA MET A 46 24.79 19.35 0.58
C MET A 46 24.00 20.25 1.52
N LEU A 47 23.18 19.64 2.38
CA LEU A 47 22.38 20.37 3.37
C LEU A 47 23.29 20.97 4.45
N VAL A 48 24.19 20.15 5.05
CA VAL A 48 25.07 20.60 6.14
C VAL A 48 26.19 21.53 5.68
N ALA A 49 26.49 21.58 4.39
CA ALA A 49 27.44 22.53 3.82
C ALA A 49 26.90 23.97 3.85
N GLY A 50 25.60 24.17 3.99
CA GLY A 50 24.94 25.46 3.90
C GLY A 50 24.78 25.94 2.46
N GLY A 51 24.17 27.10 2.30
CA GLY A 51 23.96 27.75 1.01
C GLY A 51 22.49 27.94 0.68
N THR A 52 22.20 28.27 -0.58
CA THR A 52 20.84 28.58 -1.03
C THR A 52 20.39 27.57 -2.09
N ILE A 53 19.17 27.05 -1.92
CA ILE A 53 18.47 26.20 -2.89
C ILE A 53 17.27 27.03 -3.38
N GLU A 54 17.19 27.25 -4.68
CA GLU A 54 16.14 28.08 -5.27
C GLU A 54 15.33 27.27 -6.26
N PHE A 55 14.03 27.22 -6.02
CA PHE A 55 13.03 26.59 -6.88
C PHE A 55 12.37 27.66 -7.76
N THR A 56 12.23 27.39 -9.04
CA THR A 56 11.37 28.16 -9.93
C THR A 56 10.10 27.34 -10.16
N MET A 57 8.97 27.92 -9.76
CA MET A 57 7.67 27.26 -9.87
C MET A 57 6.92 27.74 -11.12
N GLY A 58 5.97 26.93 -11.63
CA GLY A 58 5.18 27.26 -12.81
C GLY A 58 3.86 26.50 -12.91
N PRO A 59 3.00 26.91 -13.87
CA PRO A 59 1.61 26.46 -13.93
C PRO A 59 1.44 25.08 -14.60
N LYS A 60 2.49 24.53 -15.22
CA LYS A 60 2.40 23.24 -15.94
C LYS A 60 3.51 22.29 -15.49
N PRO A 61 3.26 20.96 -15.55
CA PRO A 61 4.32 19.98 -15.34
C PRO A 61 5.54 20.24 -16.23
N SER A 62 6.74 20.06 -15.70
CA SER A 62 8.01 20.23 -16.40
C SER A 62 8.76 18.89 -16.54
N LEU A 63 9.85 18.88 -17.27
CA LEU A 63 10.74 17.73 -17.37
C LEU A 63 11.86 17.76 -16.31
N TRP A 64 11.85 18.73 -15.40
CA TRP A 64 12.85 18.78 -14.34
C TRP A 64 12.71 17.57 -13.40
N GLY A 65 13.82 16.93 -13.09
CA GLY A 65 13.84 15.80 -12.15
C GLY A 65 13.25 14.48 -12.67
N THR A 66 12.83 14.38 -13.95
CA THR A 66 12.18 13.21 -14.51
C THR A 66 13.14 12.19 -15.13
N THR A 67 14.40 12.54 -15.30
CA THR A 67 15.40 11.61 -15.85
C THR A 67 15.82 10.56 -14.81
N ILE A 68 16.26 9.40 -15.26
CA ILE A 68 16.69 8.32 -14.37
C ILE A 68 17.85 8.78 -13.44
N ASP A 69 18.75 9.62 -13.93
CA ASP A 69 19.88 10.16 -13.16
C ASP A 69 19.47 11.24 -12.16
N ALA A 70 18.26 11.78 -12.30
CA ALA A 70 17.71 12.76 -11.38
C ALA A 70 17.03 12.09 -10.16
N SER A 71 16.74 10.81 -10.22
CA SER A 71 16.09 10.06 -9.13
C SER A 71 17.10 9.65 -8.07
N PRO A 72 16.69 9.53 -6.78
CA PRO A 72 17.56 9.02 -5.73
C PRO A 72 18.06 7.62 -6.10
N MET A 73 19.37 7.42 -5.94
CA MET A 73 19.95 6.09 -6.14
C MET A 73 19.55 5.16 -4.99
N THR A 74 19.09 3.97 -5.35
CA THR A 74 18.88 2.89 -4.39
C THR A 74 20.01 1.87 -4.46
N SER A 75 20.41 1.32 -3.33
CA SER A 75 21.30 0.16 -3.27
C SER A 75 20.57 -1.14 -3.61
N ILE A 76 19.24 -1.10 -3.65
CA ILE A 76 18.41 -2.26 -4.02
C ILE A 76 18.38 -2.34 -5.55
N LYS A 77 19.27 -3.13 -6.11
CA LYS A 77 19.38 -3.34 -7.56
C LYS A 77 18.37 -4.33 -8.12
N THR A 78 17.81 -5.18 -7.26
CA THR A 78 16.76 -6.13 -7.61
C THR A 78 15.76 -6.20 -6.47
N SER A 79 14.47 -6.17 -6.75
CA SER A 79 13.48 -6.49 -5.73
C SER A 79 13.65 -7.95 -5.33
N SER A 80 14.17 -8.20 -4.14
CA SER A 80 14.23 -9.55 -3.57
C SER A 80 12.88 -9.97 -2.99
N VAL A 81 11.97 -9.03 -2.79
CA VAL A 81 10.66 -9.27 -2.19
C VAL A 81 9.61 -9.45 -3.30
N ILE A 82 8.88 -10.56 -3.22
CA ILE A 82 7.68 -10.77 -4.02
C ILE A 82 6.51 -10.45 -3.10
N PRO A 83 5.69 -9.43 -3.43
CA PRO A 83 4.49 -9.14 -2.66
C PRO A 83 3.59 -10.37 -2.55
N ALA A 84 2.94 -10.54 -1.41
CA ALA A 84 1.96 -11.61 -1.26
C ALA A 84 0.66 -11.26 -2.01
N PRO A 85 -0.11 -12.25 -2.47
CA PRO A 85 -1.45 -12.02 -2.99
C PRO A 85 -2.39 -11.58 -1.87
N PHE A 86 -3.55 -11.07 -2.26
CA PHE A 86 -4.60 -10.64 -1.34
C PHE A 86 -5.97 -11.11 -1.86
N ILE A 87 -6.93 -11.18 -0.95
CA ILE A 87 -8.31 -11.55 -1.29
C ILE A 87 -9.01 -10.30 -1.84
N THR A 88 -9.54 -10.39 -3.05
CA THR A 88 -10.29 -9.30 -3.71
C THR A 88 -11.79 -9.47 -3.56
N GLN A 89 -12.25 -10.70 -3.33
CA GLN A 89 -13.65 -11.04 -3.12
C GLN A 89 -13.77 -12.21 -2.15
N GLY A 90 -14.81 -12.22 -1.34
CA GLY A 90 -15.13 -13.30 -0.41
C GLY A 90 -15.46 -12.78 0.97
N SER A 91 -16.53 -13.27 1.57
CA SER A 91 -16.90 -12.98 2.95
C SER A 91 -16.27 -14.05 3.87
N VAL A 92 -15.47 -13.62 4.84
CA VAL A 92 -14.81 -14.51 5.81
C VAL A 92 -15.82 -15.24 6.72
N ALA A 93 -17.02 -14.66 6.89
CA ALA A 93 -18.17 -15.35 7.49
C ALA A 93 -19.32 -15.33 6.48
N PHE A 94 -19.93 -16.49 6.23
CA PHE A 94 -20.96 -16.64 5.20
C PHE A 94 -22.06 -17.65 5.61
N LYS A 95 -23.27 -17.50 5.07
CA LYS A 95 -24.42 -18.35 5.39
C LYS A 95 -24.46 -19.65 4.57
N ASN A 96 -24.43 -19.52 3.27
CA ASN A 96 -24.58 -20.66 2.36
C ASN A 96 -23.23 -21.02 1.73
N GLU A 97 -22.71 -20.12 0.93
CA GLU A 97 -21.44 -20.23 0.23
C GLU A 97 -20.79 -18.84 0.09
N THR A 98 -19.50 -18.82 -0.16
CA THR A 98 -18.75 -17.61 -0.50
C THR A 98 -17.84 -17.88 -1.68
N GLN A 99 -17.84 -16.97 -2.65
CA GLN A 99 -16.92 -17.04 -3.77
C GLN A 99 -15.66 -16.26 -3.44
N VAL A 100 -14.50 -16.91 -3.49
CA VAL A 100 -13.21 -16.34 -3.15
C VAL A 100 -12.43 -16.00 -4.40
N ALA A 101 -12.01 -14.75 -4.53
CA ALA A 101 -11.10 -14.31 -5.58
C ALA A 101 -9.80 -13.78 -4.98
N LEU A 102 -8.69 -14.10 -5.65
CA LEU A 102 -7.35 -13.63 -5.29
C LEU A 102 -6.87 -12.58 -6.29
N GLY A 103 -6.12 -11.60 -5.80
CA GLY A 103 -5.48 -10.58 -6.60
C GLY A 103 -4.02 -10.38 -6.22
N HIS A 104 -3.29 -9.68 -7.08
CA HIS A 104 -1.90 -9.31 -6.86
C HIS A 104 -1.59 -7.98 -7.54
N VAL A 105 -0.65 -7.21 -6.98
CA VAL A 105 -0.22 -5.91 -7.54
C VAL A 105 0.45 -6.02 -8.92
N ASN A 106 1.04 -7.17 -9.22
CA ASN A 106 1.57 -7.49 -10.55
C ASN A 106 0.66 -8.53 -11.21
N PRO A 107 -0.08 -8.20 -12.29
CA PRO A 107 -0.99 -9.13 -12.95
C PRO A 107 -0.30 -10.28 -13.69
N GLU A 108 1.01 -10.18 -13.97
CA GLU A 108 1.77 -11.22 -14.68
C GLU A 108 2.28 -12.34 -13.78
N ILE A 109 2.12 -12.21 -12.46
CA ILE A 109 2.61 -13.22 -11.52
C ILE A 109 1.59 -14.35 -11.37
N SER A 110 2.08 -15.59 -11.21
CA SER A 110 1.19 -16.72 -10.96
C SER A 110 0.81 -16.80 -9.50
N LEU A 111 -0.48 -16.99 -9.22
CA LEU A 111 -1.02 -17.19 -7.89
C LEU A 111 -1.31 -18.67 -7.65
N TYR A 112 -1.14 -19.10 -6.42
CA TYR A 112 -1.40 -20.48 -5.99
C TYR A 112 -2.19 -20.48 -4.70
N TYR A 113 -3.08 -21.44 -4.53
CA TYR A 113 -3.87 -21.62 -3.33
C TYR A 113 -4.09 -23.09 -2.99
N ALA A 114 -4.38 -23.33 -1.71
CA ALA A 114 -4.79 -24.64 -1.17
C ALA A 114 -5.92 -24.44 -0.16
N ILE A 115 -6.85 -25.39 -0.10
CA ILE A 115 -7.94 -25.40 0.87
C ILE A 115 -7.64 -26.51 1.89
N GLY A 116 -7.62 -26.13 3.19
CA GLY A 116 -7.27 -27.06 4.26
C GLY A 116 -5.85 -27.60 4.08
N ASN A 117 -5.75 -28.92 3.97
CA ASN A 117 -4.48 -29.65 3.79
C ASN A 117 -4.25 -30.09 2.33
N ASP A 118 -5.01 -29.56 1.39
CA ASP A 118 -4.85 -29.92 -0.02
C ASP A 118 -3.50 -29.45 -0.58
N VAL A 119 -3.13 -30.04 -1.72
CA VAL A 119 -1.96 -29.60 -2.47
C VAL A 119 -2.26 -28.23 -3.13
N PHE A 120 -1.28 -27.34 -3.11
CA PHE A 120 -1.39 -26.06 -3.81
C PHE A 120 -1.64 -26.25 -5.29
N LYS A 121 -2.66 -25.59 -5.81
CA LYS A 121 -2.99 -25.49 -7.23
C LYS A 121 -2.91 -24.08 -7.71
N ARG A 122 -2.68 -23.92 -9.02
CA ARG A 122 -2.65 -22.58 -9.64
C ARG A 122 -4.04 -21.97 -9.58
N TYR A 123 -4.08 -20.70 -9.23
CA TYR A 123 -5.30 -19.90 -9.26
C TYR A 123 -5.51 -19.35 -10.68
N GLU A 124 -6.64 -19.66 -11.28
CA GLU A 124 -7.03 -19.21 -12.62
C GLU A 124 -8.33 -18.43 -12.58
N GLU A 125 -9.26 -18.82 -11.70
CA GLU A 125 -10.56 -18.19 -11.55
C GLU A 125 -11.05 -18.25 -10.09
N PRO A 126 -12.05 -17.46 -9.71
CA PRO A 126 -12.64 -17.52 -8.39
C PRO A 126 -13.20 -18.91 -8.08
N PHE A 127 -13.06 -19.35 -6.82
CA PHE A 127 -13.55 -20.64 -6.34
C PHE A 127 -14.54 -20.46 -5.20
N THR A 128 -15.42 -21.41 -5.03
CA THR A 128 -16.49 -21.37 -4.02
C THR A 128 -16.13 -22.21 -2.80
N LEU A 129 -16.46 -21.69 -1.62
CA LEU A 129 -16.43 -22.38 -0.34
C LEU A 129 -17.85 -22.49 0.20
N ASP A 130 -18.23 -23.68 0.66
CA ASP A 130 -19.55 -24.00 1.23
C ASP A 130 -19.49 -24.51 2.67
N SER A 131 -18.30 -24.60 3.23
CA SER A 131 -18.01 -25.11 4.58
C SER A 131 -16.81 -24.34 5.19
N ASP A 132 -16.64 -24.50 6.50
CA ASP A 132 -15.47 -23.94 7.22
C ASP A 132 -14.19 -24.37 6.52
N SER A 133 -13.39 -23.40 6.15
CA SER A 133 -12.19 -23.65 5.35
C SER A 133 -11.06 -22.71 5.72
N ARG A 134 -9.86 -23.27 5.80
CA ARG A 134 -8.62 -22.48 5.82
C ARG A 134 -8.07 -22.46 4.41
N VAL A 135 -7.92 -21.28 3.84
CA VAL A 135 -7.33 -21.10 2.52
C VAL A 135 -5.94 -20.51 2.69
N SER A 136 -4.92 -21.24 2.22
CA SER A 136 -3.54 -20.76 2.13
C SER A 136 -3.25 -20.32 0.69
N PHE A 137 -2.45 -19.27 0.51
CA PHE A 137 -2.14 -18.76 -0.82
C PHE A 137 -0.81 -18.03 -0.86
N TYR A 138 -0.14 -18.09 -2.03
CA TYR A 138 1.11 -17.38 -2.31
C TYR A 138 1.21 -17.01 -3.79
N ALA A 139 2.13 -16.08 -4.10
CA ALA A 139 2.51 -15.72 -5.46
C ALA A 139 3.85 -16.35 -5.85
N ALA A 140 4.02 -16.70 -7.12
CA ALA A 140 5.30 -17.19 -7.62
C ALA A 140 5.64 -16.60 -8.99
N THR A 141 6.92 -16.29 -9.17
CA THR A 141 7.47 -15.87 -10.46
C THR A 141 7.65 -17.08 -11.39
N ASN A 142 7.84 -16.82 -12.69
CA ASN A 142 8.20 -17.82 -13.68
C ASN A 142 9.54 -18.52 -13.39
N THR A 143 10.40 -17.92 -12.57
CA THR A 143 11.68 -18.50 -12.13
C THR A 143 11.55 -19.33 -10.83
N GLY A 144 10.33 -19.52 -10.33
CA GLY A 144 10.04 -20.34 -9.15
C GLY A 144 10.26 -19.65 -7.80
N ARG A 145 10.61 -18.36 -7.76
CA ARG A 145 10.67 -17.60 -6.50
C ARG A 145 9.26 -17.34 -5.98
N LYS A 146 9.06 -17.53 -4.67
CA LYS A 146 7.76 -17.41 -4.02
C LYS A 146 7.68 -16.18 -3.10
N SER A 147 6.48 -15.66 -2.93
CA SER A 147 6.14 -14.73 -1.85
C SER A 147 6.08 -15.46 -0.51
N VAL A 148 5.87 -14.71 0.56
CA VAL A 148 5.39 -15.30 1.82
C VAL A 148 4.03 -15.96 1.55
N GLU A 149 3.80 -17.11 2.21
CA GLU A 149 2.49 -17.76 2.23
C GLU A 149 1.62 -17.08 3.27
N LEU A 150 0.41 -16.71 2.86
CA LEU A 150 -0.63 -16.19 3.72
C LEU A 150 -1.77 -17.20 3.83
N HIS A 151 -2.58 -17.07 4.86
CA HIS A 151 -3.80 -17.86 5.02
C HIS A 151 -4.93 -17.02 5.60
N THR A 152 -6.14 -17.42 5.26
CA THR A 152 -7.39 -16.85 5.79
C THR A 152 -8.31 -18.00 6.16
N THR A 153 -8.96 -17.89 7.31
CA THR A 153 -10.02 -18.83 7.71
C THR A 153 -11.37 -18.25 7.32
N PHE A 154 -12.15 -19.05 6.63
CA PHE A 154 -13.53 -18.77 6.25
C PHE A 154 -14.44 -19.62 7.13
N THR A 155 -15.46 -18.99 7.72
CA THR A 155 -16.36 -19.65 8.67
C THR A 155 -17.79 -19.60 8.14
N LYS A 156 -18.42 -20.76 8.05
CA LYS A 156 -19.84 -20.87 7.73
C LYS A 156 -20.68 -20.63 8.98
N ILE A 157 -21.57 -19.65 8.89
CA ILE A 157 -22.50 -19.35 9.99
C ILE A 157 -23.46 -20.52 10.16
N ASP A 158 -23.58 -21.02 11.39
CA ASP A 158 -24.49 -22.12 11.72
C ASP A 158 -25.93 -21.74 11.31
N PRO A 159 -26.56 -22.50 10.38
CA PRO A 159 -27.88 -22.19 9.88
C PRO A 159 -28.99 -22.28 10.96
N ASN A 160 -28.71 -22.97 12.09
CA ASN A 160 -29.64 -23.08 13.24
C ASN A 160 -29.59 -21.83 14.13
N ARG A 161 -28.68 -20.89 13.88
CA ARG A 161 -28.59 -19.64 14.62
C ARG A 161 -29.20 -18.49 13.85
N SER A 162 -30.01 -17.71 14.53
CA SER A 162 -30.58 -16.49 13.96
C SER A 162 -30.55 -15.37 14.98
N ILE A 163 -30.48 -14.14 14.50
CA ILE A 163 -30.56 -12.93 15.31
C ILE A 163 -31.75 -12.12 14.84
N LYS A 164 -32.49 -11.57 15.79
CA LYS A 164 -33.47 -10.54 15.58
C LYS A 164 -33.02 -9.29 16.33
N LEU A 165 -32.61 -8.27 15.61
CA LEU A 165 -32.32 -6.97 16.21
C LEU A 165 -33.64 -6.27 16.55
N LEU A 166 -33.75 -5.73 17.77
CA LEU A 166 -34.95 -5.02 18.26
C LEU A 166 -34.83 -3.51 18.04
N SER A 167 -33.65 -3.03 17.64
CA SER A 167 -33.37 -1.64 17.31
C SER A 167 -32.29 -1.59 16.20
N GLU A 168 -32.22 -0.48 15.50
CA GLU A 168 -31.13 -0.22 14.56
C GLU A 168 -29.81 -0.02 15.32
N TYR A 169 -28.72 -0.54 14.75
CA TYR A 169 -27.38 -0.31 15.27
C TYR A 169 -26.70 0.88 14.59
N ALA A 170 -25.79 1.55 15.25
CA ALA A 170 -25.04 2.65 14.66
C ALA A 170 -24.10 2.12 13.57
N ASN A 171 -24.20 2.65 12.35
CA ASN A 171 -23.42 2.19 11.19
C ASN A 171 -21.90 2.20 11.43
N GLN A 172 -21.39 3.13 12.23
CA GLN A 172 -19.96 3.23 12.53
C GLN A 172 -19.45 2.23 13.58
N TYR A 173 -20.36 1.47 14.23
CA TYR A 173 -20.03 0.47 15.25
C TYR A 173 -20.79 -0.84 15.03
N ASN A 174 -21.05 -1.19 13.77
CA ASN A 174 -21.89 -2.34 13.44
C ASN A 174 -21.20 -3.70 13.65
N GLY A 175 -19.90 -3.74 13.97
CA GLY A 175 -19.16 -4.94 14.32
C GLY A 175 -19.16 -6.06 13.26
N GLY A 176 -19.48 -5.74 11.99
CA GLY A 176 -19.62 -6.74 10.91
C GLY A 176 -21.07 -6.93 10.44
N GLY A 177 -22.02 -6.15 10.97
CA GLY A 177 -23.40 -6.10 10.51
C GLY A 177 -24.34 -7.07 11.20
N GLU A 178 -25.41 -7.45 10.52
CA GLU A 178 -26.54 -8.18 11.09
C GLU A 178 -26.19 -9.55 11.74
N ASN A 179 -25.12 -10.17 11.28
CA ASN A 179 -24.72 -11.50 11.78
C ASN A 179 -23.54 -11.45 12.75
N ALA A 180 -23.05 -10.28 13.12
CA ALA A 180 -21.82 -10.10 13.90
C ALA A 180 -21.77 -10.89 15.22
N LEU A 181 -22.92 -11.14 15.84
CA LEU A 181 -22.99 -11.93 17.09
C LEU A 181 -23.00 -13.45 16.88
N ILE A 182 -23.13 -13.93 15.65
CA ILE A 182 -23.23 -15.36 15.33
C ILE A 182 -22.26 -15.80 14.22
N ASP A 183 -21.44 -14.88 13.69
CA ASP A 183 -20.52 -15.16 12.59
C ASP A 183 -19.25 -15.91 13.04
N GLY A 184 -19.06 -16.09 14.33
CA GLY A 184 -17.90 -16.77 14.91
C GLY A 184 -16.61 -15.96 14.87
N LEU A 185 -16.62 -14.75 14.33
CA LEU A 185 -15.46 -13.87 14.27
C LEU A 185 -15.25 -13.19 15.64
N LYS A 186 -13.99 -12.96 15.98
CA LYS A 186 -13.61 -12.22 17.18
C LYS A 186 -13.00 -10.90 16.73
N GLY A 187 -13.44 -9.82 17.34
CA GLY A 187 -12.84 -8.50 17.14
C GLY A 187 -11.36 -8.47 17.54
N ALA A 188 -10.61 -7.55 16.97
CA ALA A 188 -9.25 -7.27 17.41
C ALA A 188 -9.23 -6.59 18.80
N LYS A 189 -8.02 -6.46 19.39
CA LYS A 189 -7.85 -5.73 20.64
C LYS A 189 -8.17 -4.24 20.51
N ASP A 190 -8.01 -3.70 19.32
CA ASP A 190 -8.37 -2.32 19.00
C ASP A 190 -9.76 -2.32 18.32
N PHE A 191 -10.74 -1.68 18.99
CA PHE A 191 -12.11 -1.56 18.48
C PHE A 191 -12.25 -0.68 17.23
N ARG A 192 -11.17 -0.03 16.81
CA ARG A 192 -11.11 0.83 15.63
C ARG A 192 -10.64 0.11 14.36
N THR A 193 -10.31 -1.18 14.44
CA THR A 193 -9.84 -2.00 13.31
C THR A 193 -10.80 -3.13 13.01
#